data_87e25bc97f47c98c22b3b7e690cdf7fe
#
_entry.id   87e25bc97f47c98c22b3b7e690cdf7fe
#
_cell.length_a   1.000
_cell.length_b   1.000
_cell.length_c   1.000
_cell.angle_alpha   90.00
_cell.angle_beta   90.00
_cell.angle_gamma   90.00
#
_symmetry.space_group_name_H-M   'P 1'
#
loop_
_entity.id
_entity.type
_entity.pdbx_description
1 polymer ?
#
loop_
_entity_poly.entity_id
_entity_poly.type
_entity_poly.pdbx_seq_one_letter_code
_entity_poly.pdbx_strand_id
1 'polypeptide(L)'
;MYPYAIFHFGERSIPVNLLESMDPGLPEDEILNRSVSLLEYKFGNAIQKLRMNKNPVVVFTKGHGELSVIQTADLERSLRPVYSTGRITLDSIVQISKEIDILIVAKPQTSFSTRDNFLIDQYIMNGGKIIWLIDPLFVNTDTVNASNRLKQDFVPLPYDLNLDELFFKYGWRIQPNMVLDYACSTIPLLSGYAGGNPQFEPHPWYYHPLVAPSSYHPIVHNLDRISLFYPASIDTLKTKTDLKKTILLQSSEHSRTQMSPSPINFEILRQPLSPGQFNRDPQTIGLLMEGMFPSAFENRVSSDFSQTLSQIGAEYKSISVPTKMIVYSDGDLIGNAVSPRGEPAPLGYNIYEQRIYPSNKNLILNSIEYLLDEHHMMEARNKDIKLRLLDEAKLKSTKSGWQWFNLITPAAICLLIALLFGYWRKRKYAFQ
;
A
#
# COMPACT_ATOMS: atom_id res chain seq x y z
N MET A 1 -24.19 -0.95 13.90
CA MET A 1 -23.87 0.48 13.98
C MET A 1 -22.79 0.77 12.96
N TYR A 2 -22.99 1.70 12.04
CA TYR A 2 -21.96 2.02 11.04
C TYR A 2 -21.20 3.27 11.53
N PRO A 3 -19.91 3.18 11.83
CA PRO A 3 -19.14 4.29 12.37
C PRO A 3 -18.68 5.24 11.25
N TYR A 4 -19.61 6.01 10.69
CA TYR A 4 -19.31 6.98 9.64
C TYR A 4 -19.64 8.39 10.08
N ALA A 5 -18.77 9.34 9.71
CA ALA A 5 -19.07 10.76 9.69
C ALA A 5 -19.31 11.20 8.24
N ILE A 6 -20.29 12.06 8.00
CA ILE A 6 -20.58 12.59 6.67
C ILE A 6 -20.21 14.08 6.66
N PHE A 7 -19.26 14.45 5.80
CA PHE A 7 -18.88 15.84 5.59
C PHE A 7 -19.64 16.40 4.39
N HIS A 8 -20.22 17.58 4.54
CA HIS A 8 -20.96 18.28 3.50
C HIS A 8 -20.37 19.65 3.20
N PHE A 9 -20.29 19.99 1.90
CA PHE A 9 -19.96 21.33 1.45
C PHE A 9 -20.67 21.61 0.11
N GLY A 10 -21.63 22.54 0.11
CA GLY A 10 -22.53 22.73 -1.00
C GLY A 10 -23.35 21.47 -1.32
N GLU A 11 -23.31 21.01 -2.57
CA GLU A 11 -23.97 19.79 -3.02
C GLU A 11 -23.12 18.52 -2.86
N ARG A 12 -21.86 18.67 -2.44
CA ARG A 12 -20.93 17.53 -2.28
C ARG A 12 -20.99 16.98 -0.87
N SER A 13 -20.91 15.65 -0.78
CA SER A 13 -20.78 14.96 0.49
C SER A 13 -19.79 13.80 0.42
N ILE A 14 -18.99 13.65 1.46
CA ILE A 14 -18.00 12.57 1.57
C ILE A 14 -18.26 11.82 2.87
N PRO A 15 -18.60 10.52 2.82
CA PRO A 15 -18.66 9.67 3.99
C PRO A 15 -17.24 9.27 4.41
N VAL A 16 -16.92 9.45 5.67
CA VAL A 16 -15.63 9.10 6.28
C VAL A 16 -15.84 7.97 7.27
N ASN A 17 -15.22 6.82 7.03
CA ASN A 17 -15.22 5.73 7.99
C ASN A 17 -14.33 6.08 9.18
N LEU A 18 -14.88 6.05 10.38
CA LEU A 18 -14.18 6.38 11.62
C LEU A 18 -13.34 5.23 12.15
N LEU A 19 -13.75 3.98 11.85
CA LEU A 19 -13.00 2.78 12.22
C LEU A 19 -12.16 2.26 11.06
N GLU A 20 -10.95 1.83 11.37
CA GLU A 20 -10.11 1.11 10.41
C GLU A 20 -10.56 -0.33 10.25
N SER A 21 -10.52 -0.82 9.00
CA SER A 21 -10.67 -2.25 8.72
C SER A 21 -9.28 -2.88 8.85
N MET A 22 -9.13 -3.75 9.82
CA MET A 22 -7.86 -4.41 10.12
C MET A 22 -7.96 -5.92 9.99
N ASP A 23 -6.81 -6.57 10.00
CA ASP A 23 -6.71 -8.02 10.00
C ASP A 23 -7.52 -8.63 11.16
N PRO A 24 -8.35 -9.64 10.90
CA PRO A 24 -9.05 -10.35 11.93
C PRO A 24 -8.06 -10.94 12.97
N GLY A 25 -8.29 -10.64 14.25
CA GLY A 25 -7.45 -11.12 15.34
C GLY A 25 -6.63 -10.05 16.06
N LEU A 26 -6.65 -8.80 15.61
CA LEU A 26 -6.10 -7.69 16.39
C LEU A 26 -7.01 -7.35 17.57
N PRO A 27 -6.44 -6.96 18.73
CA PRO A 27 -7.20 -6.49 19.87
C PRO A 27 -8.04 -5.24 19.53
N GLU A 28 -9.25 -5.14 20.08
CA GLU A 28 -10.15 -4.01 19.81
C GLU A 28 -9.56 -2.66 20.24
N ASP A 29 -8.78 -2.64 21.30
CA ASP A 29 -8.09 -1.44 21.78
C ASP A 29 -7.01 -0.95 20.79
N GLU A 30 -6.33 -1.85 20.10
CA GLU A 30 -5.36 -1.50 19.06
C GLU A 30 -6.07 -0.92 17.84
N ILE A 31 -7.18 -1.53 17.40
CA ILE A 31 -8.02 -1.02 16.29
C ILE A 31 -8.52 0.38 16.62
N LEU A 32 -8.99 0.59 17.85
CA LEU A 32 -9.49 1.88 18.30
C LEU A 32 -8.38 2.95 18.36
N ASN A 33 -7.21 2.60 18.90
CA ASN A 33 -6.06 3.50 18.98
C ASN A 33 -5.63 3.98 17.57
N ARG A 34 -5.47 3.05 16.63
CA ARG A 34 -5.11 3.38 15.23
C ARG A 34 -6.21 4.21 14.56
N SER A 35 -7.48 3.87 14.78
CA SER A 35 -8.60 4.63 14.23
C SER A 35 -8.62 6.07 14.71
N VAL A 36 -8.40 6.29 16.01
CA VAL A 36 -8.35 7.65 16.61
C VAL A 36 -7.13 8.42 16.11
N SER A 37 -5.98 7.78 15.97
CA SER A 37 -4.76 8.41 15.43
C SER A 37 -4.96 8.96 14.03
N LEU A 38 -5.82 8.33 13.23
CA LEU A 38 -6.08 8.71 11.84
C LEU A 38 -7.21 9.75 11.68
N LEU A 39 -7.98 10.09 12.73
CA LEU A 39 -9.14 10.98 12.61
C LEU A 39 -8.78 12.37 12.09
N GLU A 40 -7.69 12.96 12.59
CA GLU A 40 -7.24 14.27 12.14
C GLU A 40 -6.95 14.28 10.64
N TYR A 41 -6.21 13.29 10.18
CA TYR A 41 -5.94 13.11 8.77
C TYR A 41 -7.24 12.90 7.95
N LYS A 42 -8.11 11.97 8.37
CA LYS A 42 -9.35 11.66 7.67
C LYS A 42 -10.27 12.90 7.53
N PHE A 43 -10.37 13.67 8.58
CA PHE A 43 -11.20 14.89 8.58
C PHE A 43 -10.57 15.99 7.72
N GLY A 44 -9.28 16.25 7.90
CA GLY A 44 -8.55 17.22 7.08
C GLY A 44 -8.62 16.88 5.59
N ASN A 45 -8.38 15.60 5.23
CA ASN A 45 -8.46 15.11 3.87
C ASN A 45 -9.88 15.23 3.27
N ALA A 46 -10.92 14.90 4.05
CA ALA A 46 -12.31 15.06 3.59
C ALA A 46 -12.66 16.55 3.32
N ILE A 47 -12.25 17.47 4.21
CA ILE A 47 -12.45 18.91 4.04
C ILE A 47 -11.70 19.41 2.80
N GLN A 48 -10.44 19.00 2.62
CA GLN A 48 -9.64 19.39 1.46
C GLN A 48 -10.29 18.91 0.16
N LYS A 49 -10.71 17.64 0.09
CA LYS A 49 -11.39 17.07 -1.07
C LYS A 49 -12.71 17.78 -1.41
N LEU A 50 -13.49 18.17 -0.41
CA LEU A 50 -14.73 18.92 -0.63
C LEU A 50 -14.48 20.32 -1.19
N ARG A 51 -13.34 20.94 -0.86
CA ARG A 51 -12.97 22.29 -1.33
C ARG A 51 -12.34 22.30 -2.72
N MET A 52 -11.94 21.14 -3.25
CA MET A 52 -11.35 21.07 -4.59
C MET A 52 -12.37 21.48 -5.66
N ASN A 53 -11.98 22.42 -6.53
CA ASN A 53 -12.83 22.87 -7.64
C ASN A 53 -12.94 21.83 -8.76
N LYS A 54 -11.92 21.01 -8.96
CA LYS A 54 -11.85 19.94 -9.98
C LYS A 54 -11.36 18.65 -9.31
N ASN A 55 -11.97 17.55 -9.64
CA ASN A 55 -11.50 16.24 -9.18
C ASN A 55 -10.19 15.90 -9.90
N PRO A 56 -9.15 15.47 -9.16
CA PRO A 56 -7.92 15.00 -9.79
C PRO A 56 -8.18 13.81 -10.71
N VAL A 57 -7.39 13.70 -11.76
CA VAL A 57 -7.55 12.72 -12.83
C VAL A 57 -6.51 11.60 -12.68
N VAL A 58 -6.98 10.38 -12.43
CA VAL A 58 -6.16 9.17 -12.31
C VAL A 58 -6.44 8.27 -13.51
N VAL A 59 -5.41 7.98 -14.29
CA VAL A 59 -5.56 7.25 -15.55
C VAL A 59 -4.70 6.00 -15.57
N PHE A 60 -5.29 4.89 -16.03
CA PHE A 60 -4.57 3.63 -16.26
C PHE A 60 -4.13 3.55 -17.74
N THR A 61 -2.94 3.02 -17.95
CA THR A 61 -2.52 2.62 -19.30
C THR A 61 -3.26 1.37 -19.76
N LYS A 62 -3.39 1.19 -21.06
CA LYS A 62 -3.87 -0.03 -21.71
C LYS A 62 -3.22 -0.19 -23.08
N GLY A 63 -3.10 -1.42 -23.55
CA GLY A 63 -2.50 -1.76 -24.86
C GLY A 63 -1.28 -2.65 -24.75
N HIS A 64 -0.71 -2.77 -23.52
CA HIS A 64 0.49 -3.59 -23.28
C HIS A 64 0.18 -4.81 -22.39
N GLY A 65 -1.07 -5.31 -22.43
CA GLY A 65 -1.48 -6.47 -21.64
C GLY A 65 -1.73 -6.17 -20.15
N GLU A 66 -1.92 -4.90 -19.82
CA GLU A 66 -2.20 -4.46 -18.45
C GLU A 66 -3.53 -5.04 -17.91
N LEU A 67 -3.73 -4.94 -16.61
CA LEU A 67 -4.95 -5.39 -15.95
C LEU A 67 -6.21 -4.78 -16.58
N SER A 68 -7.20 -5.63 -16.82
CA SER A 68 -8.49 -5.26 -17.40
C SER A 68 -9.33 -4.41 -16.44
N VAL A 69 -10.39 -3.78 -16.96
CA VAL A 69 -11.34 -2.98 -16.17
C VAL A 69 -11.93 -3.76 -15.00
N ILE A 70 -12.22 -5.05 -15.22
CA ILE A 70 -12.82 -5.87 -14.16
C ILE A 70 -11.82 -6.22 -13.06
N GLN A 71 -10.52 -6.37 -13.43
CA GLN A 71 -9.47 -6.65 -12.48
C GLN A 71 -9.07 -5.43 -11.63
N THR A 72 -9.42 -4.20 -12.04
CA THR A 72 -9.19 -2.98 -11.26
C THR A 72 -10.49 -2.35 -10.73
N ALA A 73 -11.61 -3.04 -10.92
CA ALA A 73 -12.96 -2.49 -10.67
C ALA A 73 -13.18 -2.04 -9.22
N ASP A 74 -12.64 -2.76 -8.23
CA ASP A 74 -12.83 -2.40 -6.83
C ASP A 74 -12.03 -1.14 -6.45
N LEU A 75 -10.81 -0.99 -6.97
CA LEU A 75 -10.04 0.25 -6.81
C LEU A 75 -10.72 1.42 -7.51
N GLU A 76 -11.11 1.27 -8.78
CA GLU A 76 -11.78 2.34 -9.53
C GLU A 76 -13.08 2.77 -8.85
N ARG A 77 -13.85 1.82 -8.31
CA ARG A 77 -15.06 2.13 -7.50
C ARG A 77 -14.73 2.98 -6.27
N SER A 78 -13.60 2.70 -5.63
CA SER A 78 -13.16 3.44 -4.44
C SER A 78 -12.64 4.85 -4.77
N LEU A 79 -12.10 5.04 -5.98
CA LEU A 79 -11.60 6.35 -6.45
C LEU A 79 -12.73 7.28 -6.92
N ARG A 80 -13.76 6.76 -7.60
CA ARG A 80 -14.83 7.54 -8.25
C ARG A 80 -15.48 8.64 -7.41
N PRO A 81 -15.67 8.50 -6.08
CA PRO A 81 -16.29 9.56 -5.29
C PRO A 81 -15.49 10.87 -5.26
N VAL A 82 -14.18 10.81 -5.49
CA VAL A 82 -13.26 11.94 -5.31
C VAL A 82 -12.40 12.21 -6.54
N TYR A 83 -12.13 11.18 -7.34
CA TYR A 83 -11.23 11.23 -8.49
C TYR A 83 -11.97 10.95 -9.79
N SER A 84 -11.55 11.58 -10.87
CA SER A 84 -11.96 11.17 -12.22
C SER A 84 -11.03 10.06 -12.69
N THR A 85 -11.60 8.91 -13.06
CA THR A 85 -10.82 7.75 -13.52
C THR A 85 -11.01 7.53 -15.01
N GLY A 86 -9.94 7.10 -15.70
CA GLY A 86 -9.97 6.79 -17.13
C GLY A 86 -8.89 5.81 -17.56
N ARG A 87 -8.89 5.46 -18.85
CA ARG A 87 -7.86 4.63 -19.48
C ARG A 87 -7.39 5.24 -20.76
N ILE A 88 -6.09 5.16 -21.03
CA ILE A 88 -5.49 5.65 -22.29
C ILE A 88 -4.71 4.54 -22.96
N THR A 89 -4.71 4.57 -24.29
CA THR A 89 -3.81 3.79 -25.15
C THR A 89 -2.76 4.73 -25.69
N LEU A 90 -1.49 4.42 -25.48
CA LEU A 90 -0.38 5.30 -25.87
C LEU A 90 -0.23 5.43 -27.40
N ASP A 91 -0.50 4.37 -28.15
CA ASP A 91 -0.43 4.36 -29.61
C ASP A 91 -1.32 5.41 -30.28
N SER A 92 -2.43 5.78 -29.65
CA SER A 92 -3.45 6.65 -30.24
C SER A 92 -3.28 8.13 -29.92
N ILE A 93 -2.28 8.51 -29.11
CA ILE A 93 -2.07 9.87 -28.63
C ILE A 93 -0.72 10.41 -29.05
N VAL A 94 -0.60 11.71 -29.25
CA VAL A 94 0.67 12.38 -29.56
C VAL A 94 1.38 12.85 -28.29
N GLN A 95 0.63 13.09 -27.25
CA GLN A 95 1.12 13.54 -25.95
C GLN A 95 0.15 13.07 -24.87
N ILE A 96 0.68 12.68 -23.71
CA ILE A 96 -0.16 12.44 -22.51
C ILE A 96 -0.62 13.81 -21.97
N SER A 97 -1.92 13.97 -21.81
CA SER A 97 -2.51 15.26 -21.38
C SER A 97 -1.96 15.71 -20.03
N LYS A 98 -1.65 17.02 -19.92
CA LYS A 98 -1.27 17.66 -18.66
C LYS A 98 -2.40 17.66 -17.62
N GLU A 99 -3.64 17.37 -18.03
CA GLU A 99 -4.78 17.24 -17.13
C GLU A 99 -4.80 15.91 -16.35
N ILE A 100 -3.96 14.96 -16.73
CA ILE A 100 -3.78 13.69 -16.01
C ILE A 100 -2.81 13.94 -14.87
N ASP A 101 -3.31 13.83 -13.64
CA ASP A 101 -2.51 14.06 -12.44
C ASP A 101 -1.67 12.83 -12.07
N ILE A 102 -2.22 11.62 -12.26
CA ILE A 102 -1.50 10.37 -12.02
C ILE A 102 -1.73 9.40 -13.18
N LEU A 103 -0.63 8.81 -13.66
CA LEU A 103 -0.63 7.69 -14.58
C LEU A 103 -0.32 6.40 -13.80
N ILE A 104 -1.11 5.36 -14.01
CA ILE A 104 -0.90 4.04 -13.41
C ILE A 104 -0.61 3.03 -14.51
N VAL A 105 0.56 2.41 -14.45
CA VAL A 105 0.95 1.29 -15.32
C VAL A 105 0.82 0.00 -14.51
N ALA A 106 -0.24 -0.76 -14.77
CA ALA A 106 -0.66 -1.88 -13.93
C ALA A 106 -0.42 -3.23 -14.61
N LYS A 107 0.67 -3.91 -14.26
CA LYS A 107 1.03 -5.26 -14.74
C LYS A 107 1.09 -5.37 -16.27
N PRO A 108 1.91 -4.59 -16.95
CA PRO A 108 2.12 -4.75 -18.40
C PRO A 108 2.79 -6.10 -18.68
N GLN A 109 2.46 -6.70 -19.84
CA GLN A 109 2.93 -8.03 -20.24
C GLN A 109 3.60 -8.04 -21.62
N THR A 110 3.46 -6.95 -22.38
CA THR A 110 4.05 -6.81 -23.71
C THR A 110 4.91 -5.55 -23.81
N SER A 111 5.83 -5.56 -24.76
CA SER A 111 6.85 -4.53 -24.94
C SER A 111 6.26 -3.16 -25.26
N PHE A 112 6.77 -2.12 -24.63
CA PHE A 112 6.52 -0.72 -24.97
C PHE A 112 7.37 -0.31 -26.17
N SER A 113 6.79 0.40 -27.12
CA SER A 113 7.55 0.99 -28.21
C SER A 113 8.45 2.13 -27.70
N THR A 114 9.49 2.48 -28.48
CA THR A 114 10.31 3.65 -28.15
C THR A 114 9.48 4.94 -28.08
N ARG A 115 8.41 5.03 -28.88
CA ARG A 115 7.47 6.14 -28.84
C ARG A 115 6.68 6.18 -27.54
N ASP A 116 6.19 5.04 -27.05
CA ASP A 116 5.45 4.97 -25.78
C ASP A 116 6.34 5.35 -24.62
N ASN A 117 7.58 4.86 -24.61
CA ASN A 117 8.58 5.24 -23.61
C ASN A 117 8.86 6.75 -23.65
N PHE A 118 8.94 7.36 -24.85
CA PHE A 118 9.10 8.80 -24.98
C PHE A 118 7.89 9.58 -24.44
N LEU A 119 6.68 9.12 -24.71
CA LEU A 119 5.46 9.77 -24.20
C LEU A 119 5.40 9.74 -22.67
N ILE A 120 5.71 8.59 -22.06
CA ILE A 120 5.76 8.44 -20.60
C ILE A 120 6.89 9.30 -20.02
N ASP A 121 8.07 9.26 -20.62
CA ASP A 121 9.22 10.07 -20.19
C ASP A 121 8.86 11.56 -20.18
N GLN A 122 8.33 12.08 -21.26
CA GLN A 122 7.96 13.50 -21.34
C GLN A 122 6.78 13.88 -20.45
N TYR A 123 5.86 12.97 -20.18
CA TYR A 123 4.83 13.17 -19.14
C TYR A 123 5.46 13.39 -17.76
N ILE A 124 6.45 12.55 -17.39
CA ILE A 124 7.19 12.68 -16.12
C ILE A 124 8.03 13.97 -16.13
N MET A 125 8.71 14.27 -17.25
CA MET A 125 9.53 15.47 -17.36
C MET A 125 8.70 16.77 -17.19
N ASN A 126 7.44 16.73 -17.55
CA ASN A 126 6.50 17.85 -17.36
C ASN A 126 5.80 17.86 -16.00
N GLY A 127 6.18 17.02 -15.04
CA GLY A 127 5.68 17.00 -13.69
C GLY A 127 4.58 15.95 -13.46
N GLY A 128 4.30 15.12 -14.43
CA GLY A 128 3.38 14.00 -14.29
C GLY A 128 3.85 13.02 -13.21
N LYS A 129 2.91 12.50 -12.44
CA LYS A 129 3.15 11.54 -11.35
C LYS A 129 2.79 10.15 -11.84
N ILE A 130 3.58 9.14 -11.49
CA ILE A 130 3.37 7.78 -12.01
C ILE A 130 3.47 6.73 -10.91
N ILE A 131 2.62 5.70 -11.02
CA ILE A 131 2.70 4.48 -10.21
C ILE A 131 2.98 3.32 -11.17
N TRP A 132 4.10 2.66 -10.96
CA TRP A 132 4.50 1.46 -11.66
C TRP A 132 4.20 0.23 -10.80
N LEU A 133 3.48 -0.75 -11.37
CA LEU A 133 3.24 -2.05 -10.76
C LEU A 133 3.68 -3.10 -11.78
N ILE A 134 4.87 -3.65 -11.58
CA ILE A 134 5.59 -4.40 -12.62
C ILE A 134 5.94 -5.79 -12.12
N ASP A 135 5.48 -6.81 -12.84
CA ASP A 135 6.01 -8.16 -12.71
C ASP A 135 7.12 -8.33 -13.76
N PRO A 136 8.37 -8.61 -13.37
CA PRO A 136 9.43 -8.87 -14.33
C PRO A 136 9.32 -10.25 -14.97
N LEU A 137 8.58 -11.19 -14.36
CA LEU A 137 8.50 -12.58 -14.77
C LEU A 137 7.05 -13.00 -15.06
N PHE A 138 6.90 -13.81 -16.09
CA PHE A 138 5.65 -14.53 -16.34
C PHE A 138 5.51 -15.68 -15.33
N VAL A 139 4.77 -15.47 -14.26
CA VAL A 139 4.47 -16.48 -13.24
C VAL A 139 3.15 -16.18 -12.54
N ASN A 140 2.38 -17.21 -12.29
CA ASN A 140 1.23 -17.19 -11.38
C ASN A 140 0.97 -18.60 -10.85
N THR A 141 0.23 -18.68 -9.75
CA THR A 141 -0.01 -19.96 -9.06
C THR A 141 -0.80 -20.95 -9.92
N ASP A 142 -1.68 -20.47 -10.80
CA ASP A 142 -2.48 -21.35 -11.67
C ASP A 142 -1.61 -22.05 -12.71
N THR A 143 -0.62 -21.34 -13.30
CA THR A 143 0.32 -21.94 -14.24
C THR A 143 1.26 -22.94 -13.53
N VAL A 144 1.71 -22.62 -12.31
CA VAL A 144 2.49 -23.56 -11.49
C VAL A 144 1.67 -24.81 -11.16
N ASN A 145 0.41 -24.64 -10.75
CA ASN A 145 -0.53 -25.74 -10.50
C ASN A 145 -0.77 -26.61 -11.75
N ALA A 146 -0.96 -25.99 -12.91
CA ALA A 146 -1.19 -26.70 -14.17
C ALA A 146 0.03 -27.55 -14.54
N SER A 147 1.25 -27.00 -14.45
CA SER A 147 2.50 -27.72 -14.71
C SER A 147 2.71 -28.87 -13.73
N ASN A 148 2.45 -28.64 -12.44
CA ASN A 148 2.56 -29.69 -11.42
C ASN A 148 1.58 -30.86 -11.66
N ARG A 149 0.34 -30.60 -12.13
CA ARG A 149 -0.61 -31.67 -12.53
C ARG A 149 -0.07 -32.52 -13.68
N LEU A 150 0.70 -31.91 -14.57
CA LEU A 150 1.39 -32.60 -15.67
C LEU A 150 2.71 -33.26 -15.23
N LYS A 151 3.08 -33.14 -13.96
CA LYS A 151 4.38 -33.59 -13.38
C LYS A 151 5.57 -32.95 -14.09
N GLN A 152 5.44 -31.68 -14.42
CA GLN A 152 6.47 -30.84 -15.05
C GLN A 152 6.80 -29.67 -14.15
N ASP A 153 8.06 -29.26 -14.15
CA ASP A 153 8.50 -28.05 -13.50
C ASP A 153 8.03 -26.83 -14.32
N PHE A 154 7.54 -25.81 -13.63
CA PHE A 154 7.27 -24.52 -14.24
C PHE A 154 8.52 -23.65 -14.16
N VAL A 155 8.97 -23.11 -15.28
CA VAL A 155 10.12 -22.19 -15.34
C VAL A 155 9.63 -20.80 -15.71
N PRO A 156 9.64 -19.84 -14.77
CA PRO A 156 9.31 -18.45 -15.05
C PRO A 156 10.29 -17.84 -16.07
N LEU A 157 9.78 -17.15 -17.05
CA LEU A 157 10.58 -16.41 -18.03
C LEU A 157 10.35 -14.90 -17.87
N PRO A 158 11.39 -14.07 -18.09
CA PRO A 158 11.25 -12.63 -18.08
C PRO A 158 10.30 -12.13 -19.17
N TYR A 159 9.49 -11.12 -18.83
CA TYR A 159 8.81 -10.31 -19.84
C TYR A 159 9.81 -9.39 -20.53
N ASP A 160 9.73 -9.27 -21.83
CA ASP A 160 10.42 -8.22 -22.59
C ASP A 160 9.53 -6.97 -22.66
N LEU A 161 9.63 -6.12 -21.65
CA LEU A 161 8.82 -4.91 -21.55
C LEU A 161 9.45 -3.70 -22.26
N ASN A 162 10.75 -3.75 -22.58
CA ASN A 162 11.52 -2.63 -23.15
C ASN A 162 11.49 -1.36 -22.26
N LEU A 163 11.45 -1.53 -20.92
CA LEU A 163 11.40 -0.44 -19.92
C LEU A 163 12.73 -0.28 -19.17
N ASP A 164 13.66 -1.20 -19.30
CA ASP A 164 14.88 -1.27 -18.47
C ASP A 164 15.73 0.00 -18.59
N GLU A 165 15.86 0.55 -19.79
CA GLU A 165 16.62 1.78 -19.97
C GLU A 165 15.96 2.98 -19.30
N LEU A 166 14.63 3.07 -19.36
CA LEU A 166 13.83 4.10 -18.71
C LEU A 166 14.04 4.04 -17.20
N PHE A 167 13.91 2.85 -16.63
CA PHE A 167 14.05 2.61 -15.19
C PHE A 167 15.48 2.90 -14.73
N PHE A 168 16.48 2.45 -15.49
CA PHE A 168 17.89 2.72 -15.19
C PHE A 168 18.18 4.24 -15.12
N LYS A 169 17.65 5.01 -16.06
CA LYS A 169 17.82 6.48 -16.07
C LYS A 169 17.15 7.14 -14.87
N TYR A 170 16.03 6.61 -14.43
CA TYR A 170 15.32 7.10 -13.23
C TYR A 170 15.95 6.61 -11.93
N GLY A 171 16.98 5.78 -12.00
CA GLY A 171 17.80 5.38 -10.85
C GLY A 171 17.26 4.20 -10.06
N TRP A 172 16.59 3.27 -10.72
CA TRP A 172 16.16 1.99 -10.15
C TRP A 172 16.12 0.89 -11.23
N ARG A 173 16.05 -0.35 -10.76
CA ARG A 173 15.97 -1.55 -11.61
C ARG A 173 15.18 -2.63 -10.88
N ILE A 174 14.28 -3.32 -11.57
CA ILE A 174 13.68 -4.56 -11.09
C ILE A 174 14.57 -5.72 -11.54
N GLN A 175 14.90 -6.61 -10.61
CA GLN A 175 15.67 -7.81 -10.90
C GLN A 175 14.77 -8.89 -11.51
N PRO A 176 15.24 -9.70 -12.46
CA PRO A 176 14.49 -10.85 -12.99
C PRO A 176 14.54 -12.03 -11.99
N ASN A 177 14.01 -11.81 -10.81
CA ASN A 177 13.97 -12.76 -9.71
C ASN A 177 12.61 -12.76 -9.02
N MET A 178 12.44 -13.68 -8.10
CA MET A 178 11.32 -13.73 -7.15
C MET A 178 11.87 -13.63 -5.74
N VAL A 179 11.20 -12.85 -4.92
CA VAL A 179 11.47 -12.77 -3.48
C VAL A 179 10.62 -13.81 -2.77
N LEU A 180 11.28 -14.74 -2.10
CA LEU A 180 10.67 -15.72 -1.23
C LEU A 180 10.84 -15.25 0.21
N ASP A 181 9.78 -15.37 1.01
CA ASP A 181 9.80 -14.95 2.40
C ASP A 181 9.24 -16.08 3.29
N TYR A 182 9.84 -16.25 4.46
CA TYR A 182 9.33 -17.19 5.46
C TYR A 182 7.98 -16.73 6.03
N ALA A 183 7.76 -15.42 6.13
CA ALA A 183 6.46 -14.82 6.39
C ALA A 183 5.63 -14.79 5.10
N CYS A 184 4.85 -15.84 4.86
CA CYS A 184 4.10 -16.02 3.62
C CYS A 184 2.66 -16.45 3.87
N SER A 185 1.81 -16.31 2.85
CA SER A 185 0.47 -16.88 2.84
C SER A 185 0.52 -18.36 2.48
N THR A 186 -0.61 -19.03 2.68
CA THR A 186 -0.75 -20.47 2.39
C THR A 186 -1.45 -20.70 1.08
N ILE A 187 -1.19 -21.87 0.48
CA ILE A 187 -1.97 -22.40 -0.64
C ILE A 187 -2.59 -23.74 -0.25
N PRO A 188 -3.83 -24.05 -0.73
CA PRO A 188 -4.47 -25.32 -0.46
C PRO A 188 -3.90 -26.41 -1.39
N LEU A 189 -3.30 -27.45 -0.83
CA LEU A 189 -2.87 -28.63 -1.58
C LEU A 189 -3.75 -29.83 -1.28
N LEU A 190 -4.01 -30.65 -2.30
CA LEU A 190 -4.75 -31.89 -2.15
C LEU A 190 -3.96 -32.87 -1.30
N SER A 191 -4.45 -33.18 -0.10
CA SER A 191 -3.84 -34.14 0.83
C SER A 191 -4.43 -35.55 0.71
N GLY A 192 -5.65 -35.70 0.17
CA GLY A 192 -6.33 -36.97 0.02
C GLY A 192 -7.81 -36.84 -0.34
N TYR A 193 -8.52 -37.96 -0.14
CA TYR A 193 -9.97 -38.02 -0.36
C TYR A 193 -10.62 -38.65 0.88
N ALA A 194 -11.68 -38.03 1.36
CA ALA A 194 -12.52 -38.58 2.43
C ALA A 194 -13.98 -38.75 1.91
N GLY A 195 -14.48 -39.95 1.85
CA GLY A 195 -15.80 -40.26 1.33
C GLY A 195 -16.01 -39.81 -0.13
N GLY A 196 -14.96 -39.82 -0.96
CA GLY A 196 -15.00 -39.37 -2.35
C GLY A 196 -14.82 -37.86 -2.56
N ASN A 197 -14.79 -37.08 -1.48
CA ASN A 197 -14.54 -35.64 -1.54
C ASN A 197 -13.06 -35.30 -1.37
N PRO A 198 -12.49 -34.41 -2.20
CA PRO A 198 -11.12 -33.98 -2.06
C PRO A 198 -10.90 -33.21 -0.75
N GLN A 199 -9.83 -33.55 -0.04
CA GLN A 199 -9.39 -32.86 1.16
C GLN A 199 -8.20 -31.99 0.82
N PHE A 200 -8.24 -30.74 1.27
CA PHE A 200 -7.16 -29.77 1.04
C PHE A 200 -6.56 -29.34 2.38
N GLU A 201 -5.25 -29.31 2.43
CA GLU A 201 -4.50 -28.79 3.59
C GLU A 201 -3.76 -27.52 3.20
N PRO A 202 -3.75 -26.48 4.05
CA PRO A 202 -3.00 -25.27 3.81
C PRO A 202 -1.50 -25.51 4.02
N HIS A 203 -0.71 -25.18 3.01
CA HIS A 203 0.75 -25.23 3.06
C HIS A 203 1.36 -23.86 2.84
N PRO A 204 2.43 -23.47 3.57
CA PRO A 204 3.08 -22.18 3.39
C PRO A 204 3.67 -22.10 1.97
N TRP A 205 3.37 -21.00 1.27
CA TRP A 205 3.88 -20.79 -0.08
C TRP A 205 4.79 -19.58 -0.12
N TYR A 206 6.09 -19.81 0.01
CA TYR A 206 7.11 -18.77 0.20
C TYR A 206 7.15 -17.72 -0.90
N TYR A 207 6.62 -17.99 -2.08
CA TYR A 207 6.47 -17.04 -3.19
C TYR A 207 5.32 -16.08 -3.04
N HIS A 208 4.53 -16.21 -1.97
CA HIS A 208 3.45 -15.28 -1.60
C HIS A 208 3.76 -14.59 -0.27
N PRO A 209 4.74 -13.66 -0.26
CA PRO A 209 5.10 -12.95 0.96
C PRO A 209 3.94 -12.18 1.58
N LEU A 210 3.89 -12.18 2.91
CA LEU A 210 3.03 -11.32 3.73
C LEU A 210 3.91 -10.24 4.35
N VAL A 211 4.02 -9.10 3.68
CA VAL A 211 4.92 -8.01 4.08
C VAL A 211 4.25 -7.12 5.10
N ALA A 212 4.86 -6.99 6.28
CA ALA A 212 4.48 -6.00 7.28
C ALA A 212 5.34 -4.73 7.07
N PRO A 213 4.74 -3.58 6.72
CA PRO A 213 5.51 -2.35 6.55
C PRO A 213 6.17 -1.92 7.86
N SER A 214 7.46 -1.67 7.82
CA SER A 214 8.26 -1.20 8.98
C SER A 214 8.59 0.29 8.93
N SER A 215 8.27 0.95 7.84
CA SER A 215 8.56 2.37 7.61
C SER A 215 7.52 3.26 8.29
N TYR A 216 8.00 4.39 8.87
CA TYR A 216 7.13 5.48 9.36
C TYR A 216 6.64 6.41 8.24
N HIS A 217 6.80 6.03 6.98
CA HIS A 217 6.34 6.87 5.88
C HIS A 217 4.80 6.90 5.81
N PRO A 218 4.15 8.07 5.60
CA PRO A 218 2.68 8.20 5.63
C PRO A 218 1.91 7.24 4.74
N ILE A 219 2.49 6.80 3.62
CA ILE A 219 1.86 5.82 2.71
C ILE A 219 1.62 4.49 3.41
N VAL A 220 2.57 4.04 4.20
CA VAL A 220 2.59 2.68 4.79
C VAL A 220 2.39 2.65 6.30
N HIS A 221 2.47 3.79 6.96
CA HIS A 221 2.27 3.88 8.40
C HIS A 221 0.86 3.42 8.80
N ASN A 222 0.78 2.61 9.82
CA ASN A 222 -0.47 1.99 10.31
C ASN A 222 -1.15 1.05 9.31
N LEU A 223 -0.43 0.50 8.31
CA LEU A 223 -0.91 -0.62 7.54
C LEU A 223 -0.53 -1.95 8.19
N ASP A 224 -1.41 -2.92 8.09
CA ASP A 224 -1.15 -4.30 8.46
C ASP A 224 -0.41 -5.04 7.31
N ARG A 225 -0.37 -6.36 7.39
CA ARG A 225 0.27 -7.19 6.38
C ARG A 225 -0.33 -6.97 4.99
N ILE A 226 0.55 -6.87 4.01
CA ILE A 226 0.23 -6.75 2.59
C ILE A 226 0.51 -8.10 1.94
N SER A 227 -0.49 -8.66 1.29
CA SER A 227 -0.36 -9.93 0.56
C SER A 227 0.18 -9.67 -0.84
N LEU A 228 1.30 -10.29 -1.17
CA LEU A 228 1.97 -10.17 -2.46
C LEU A 228 2.03 -11.54 -3.16
N PHE A 229 2.16 -11.50 -4.50
CA PHE A 229 2.23 -12.68 -5.34
C PHE A 229 3.45 -12.62 -6.25
N TYR A 230 4.45 -13.47 -6.00
CA TYR A 230 5.70 -13.56 -6.76
C TYR A 230 6.43 -12.21 -6.94
N PRO A 231 6.53 -11.37 -5.90
CA PRO A 231 7.19 -10.08 -6.05
C PRO A 231 8.67 -10.25 -6.38
N ALA A 232 9.23 -9.26 -7.07
CA ALA A 232 10.64 -9.21 -7.38
C ALA A 232 11.40 -8.23 -6.46
N SER A 233 12.72 -8.24 -6.50
CA SER A 233 13.52 -7.23 -5.80
C SER A 233 13.80 -6.01 -6.68
N ILE A 234 13.82 -4.83 -6.04
CA ILE A 234 14.14 -3.54 -6.66
C ILE A 234 15.51 -3.10 -6.16
N ASP A 235 16.43 -2.84 -7.10
CA ASP A 235 17.70 -2.19 -6.80
C ASP A 235 17.60 -0.68 -7.01
N THR A 236 18.25 0.08 -6.15
CA THR A 236 18.40 1.53 -6.32
C THR A 236 19.76 1.86 -6.94
N LEU A 237 19.75 2.75 -7.93
CA LEU A 237 20.94 3.14 -8.69
C LEU A 237 21.21 4.64 -8.49
N LYS A 238 22.47 5.05 -8.59
CA LYS A 238 22.83 6.48 -8.58
C LYS A 238 22.37 7.15 -9.87
N THR A 239 21.83 8.36 -9.75
CA THR A 239 21.39 9.20 -10.86
C THR A 239 22.26 10.45 -10.99
N LYS A 240 22.19 11.11 -12.15
CA LYS A 240 22.87 12.42 -12.34
C LYS A 240 22.28 13.52 -11.44
N THR A 241 20.97 13.42 -11.20
CA THR A 241 20.25 14.33 -10.30
C THR A 241 20.13 13.70 -8.90
N ASP A 242 20.03 14.53 -7.89
CA ASP A 242 19.79 14.05 -6.53
C ASP A 242 18.30 13.72 -6.35
N LEU A 243 17.99 12.42 -6.26
CA LEU A 243 16.65 11.90 -6.03
C LEU A 243 16.55 11.33 -4.62
N LYS A 244 15.59 11.82 -3.87
CA LYS A 244 15.25 11.22 -2.58
C LYS A 244 14.53 9.89 -2.85
N LYS A 245 15.09 8.80 -2.33
CA LYS A 245 14.57 7.43 -2.45
C LYS A 245 14.15 6.93 -1.09
N THR A 246 12.90 6.54 -0.96
CA THR A 246 12.32 6.04 0.28
C THR A 246 11.74 4.66 0.06
N ILE A 247 12.23 3.69 0.82
CA ILE A 247 11.71 2.32 0.77
C ILE A 247 10.36 2.30 1.47
N LEU A 248 9.34 1.81 0.76
CA LEU A 248 7.98 1.67 1.28
C LEU A 248 7.72 0.25 1.77
N LEU A 249 8.11 -0.75 0.99
CA LEU A 249 7.94 -2.16 1.30
C LEU A 249 9.25 -2.91 1.19
N GLN A 250 9.51 -3.77 2.17
CA GLN A 250 10.62 -4.71 2.18
C GLN A 250 10.14 -6.08 2.64
N SER A 251 10.78 -7.15 2.14
CA SER A 251 10.64 -8.48 2.71
C SER A 251 11.12 -8.52 4.17
N SER A 252 10.81 -9.61 4.86
CA SER A 252 11.33 -9.82 6.21
C SER A 252 12.84 -10.10 6.21
N GLU A 253 13.45 -10.13 7.41
CA GLU A 253 14.84 -10.56 7.60
C GLU A 253 15.06 -12.03 7.25
N HIS A 254 13.98 -12.80 7.12
CA HIS A 254 13.99 -14.19 6.72
C HIS A 254 13.49 -14.34 5.30
N SER A 255 14.24 -13.74 4.36
CA SER A 255 13.92 -13.80 2.94
C SER A 255 15.08 -14.33 2.12
N ARG A 256 14.80 -14.70 0.89
CA ARG A 256 15.78 -15.06 -0.13
C ARG A 256 15.28 -14.69 -1.52
N THR A 257 16.17 -14.58 -2.48
CA THR A 257 15.81 -14.37 -3.89
C THR A 257 16.08 -15.62 -4.71
N GLN A 258 15.24 -15.88 -5.69
CA GLN A 258 15.42 -16.92 -6.69
C GLN A 258 15.43 -16.29 -8.08
N MET A 259 16.60 -16.35 -8.73
CA MET A 259 16.78 -15.79 -10.07
C MET A 259 16.06 -16.62 -11.12
N SER A 260 15.55 -15.97 -12.16
CA SER A 260 15.09 -16.64 -13.39
C SER A 260 16.30 -16.86 -14.34
N PRO A 261 16.32 -17.95 -15.10
CA PRO A 261 15.38 -19.08 -15.11
C PRO A 261 15.70 -20.09 -13.99
N SER A 262 14.71 -20.41 -13.19
CA SER A 262 14.83 -21.44 -12.15
C SER A 262 13.47 -22.12 -11.96
N PRO A 263 13.41 -23.46 -11.85
CA PRO A 263 12.13 -24.17 -11.78
C PRO A 263 11.38 -23.87 -10.48
N ILE A 264 10.06 -23.83 -10.59
CA ILE A 264 9.12 -23.80 -9.47
C ILE A 264 8.28 -25.06 -9.52
N ASN A 265 8.23 -25.78 -8.40
CA ASN A 265 7.36 -26.93 -8.22
C ASN A 265 6.94 -27.05 -6.73
N PHE A 266 6.03 -27.95 -6.44
CA PHE A 266 5.58 -28.16 -5.07
C PHE A 266 6.46 -29.11 -4.24
N GLU A 267 7.56 -29.63 -4.80
CA GLU A 267 8.52 -30.43 -4.02
C GLU A 267 9.15 -29.65 -2.87
N ILE A 268 9.27 -28.32 -3.01
CA ILE A 268 9.70 -27.42 -1.94
C ILE A 268 8.84 -27.54 -0.67
N LEU A 269 7.59 -27.98 -0.79
CA LEU A 269 6.67 -28.16 0.34
C LEU A 269 6.81 -29.52 1.02
N ARG A 270 7.37 -30.51 0.32
CA ARG A 270 7.68 -31.84 0.91
C ARG A 270 8.92 -31.80 1.78
N GLN A 271 9.84 -30.89 1.50
CA GLN A 271 11.03 -30.66 2.29
C GLN A 271 10.96 -29.23 2.84
N PRO A 272 10.36 -29.03 4.03
CA PRO A 272 10.21 -27.70 4.60
C PRO A 272 11.56 -27.01 4.70
N LEU A 273 11.65 -25.82 4.10
CA LEU A 273 12.85 -25.02 4.16
C LEU A 273 13.09 -24.57 5.60
N SER A 274 14.30 -24.76 6.09
CA SER A 274 14.67 -24.25 7.42
C SER A 274 14.81 -22.72 7.37
N PRO A 275 14.54 -22.00 8.47
CA PRO A 275 14.74 -20.54 8.54
C PRO A 275 16.14 -20.11 8.12
N GLY A 276 17.17 -20.91 8.36
CA GLY A 276 18.56 -20.63 7.95
C GLY A 276 18.81 -20.60 6.44
N GLN A 277 17.85 -21.04 5.62
CA GLN A 277 17.93 -20.93 4.16
C GLN A 277 17.39 -19.58 3.64
N PHE A 278 16.76 -18.79 4.52
CA PHE A 278 16.28 -17.45 4.28
C PHE A 278 17.21 -16.47 4.98
N ASN A 279 18.38 -16.24 4.41
CA ASN A 279 19.50 -15.52 5.05
C ASN A 279 19.96 -14.30 4.25
N ARG A 280 19.13 -13.79 3.36
CA ARG A 280 19.40 -12.55 2.64
C ARG A 280 18.90 -11.35 3.45
N ASP A 281 19.57 -10.23 3.25
CA ASP A 281 19.05 -8.94 3.75
C ASP A 281 17.66 -8.67 3.19
N PRO A 282 16.83 -7.88 3.91
CA PRO A 282 15.50 -7.52 3.43
C PRO A 282 15.53 -6.94 2.02
N GLN A 283 14.71 -7.50 1.13
CA GLN A 283 14.64 -7.11 -0.27
C GLN A 283 13.63 -6.00 -0.48
N THR A 284 14.00 -4.93 -1.18
CA THR A 284 13.07 -3.85 -1.51
C THR A 284 12.05 -4.31 -2.54
N ILE A 285 10.76 -4.11 -2.25
CA ILE A 285 9.62 -4.49 -3.08
C ILE A 285 8.80 -3.25 -3.49
N GLY A 286 8.83 -2.21 -2.67
CA GLY A 286 8.16 -0.93 -2.93
C GLY A 286 9.07 0.25 -2.68
N LEU A 287 9.13 1.19 -3.64
CA LEU A 287 10.03 2.34 -3.63
C LEU A 287 9.28 3.61 -4.03
N LEU A 288 9.46 4.68 -3.25
CA LEU A 288 9.07 6.05 -3.60
C LEU A 288 10.31 6.83 -4.00
N MET A 289 10.20 7.59 -5.07
CA MET A 289 11.23 8.50 -5.52
C MET A 289 10.67 9.91 -5.72
N GLU A 290 11.40 10.91 -5.24
CA GLU A 290 10.99 12.31 -5.25
C GLU A 290 12.17 13.18 -5.71
N GLY A 291 11.89 14.15 -6.56
CA GLY A 291 12.90 15.10 -7.05
C GLY A 291 12.81 15.38 -8.53
N MET A 292 13.93 15.74 -9.14
CA MET A 292 14.03 16.03 -10.56
C MET A 292 14.66 14.84 -11.31
N PHE A 293 13.89 14.21 -12.17
CA PHE A 293 14.33 13.02 -12.92
C PHE A 293 15.06 13.42 -14.21
N PRO A 294 16.15 12.72 -14.57
CA PRO A 294 16.79 12.88 -15.88
C PRO A 294 15.98 12.13 -16.95
N SER A 295 15.78 12.75 -18.13
CA SER A 295 15.11 12.09 -19.25
C SER A 295 15.93 10.90 -19.78
N ALA A 296 15.26 9.80 -20.12
CA ALA A 296 15.87 8.68 -20.82
C ALA A 296 16.26 9.02 -22.26
N PHE A 297 15.72 10.10 -22.80
CA PHE A 297 15.97 10.59 -24.15
C PHE A 297 16.95 11.78 -24.19
N GLU A 298 17.62 12.07 -23.08
CA GLU A 298 18.69 13.07 -23.05
C GLU A 298 19.72 12.74 -24.14
N ASN A 299 20.05 13.73 -24.98
CA ASN A 299 20.97 13.61 -26.13
C ASN A 299 20.48 12.73 -27.31
N ARG A 300 19.23 12.27 -27.32
CA ARG A 300 18.63 11.50 -28.43
C ARG A 300 17.65 12.32 -29.28
N VAL A 301 17.23 13.46 -28.74
CA VAL A 301 16.29 14.38 -29.40
C VAL A 301 17.08 15.43 -30.16
N SER A 302 16.90 15.49 -31.50
CA SER A 302 17.50 16.53 -32.30
C SER A 302 16.83 17.87 -32.10
N SER A 303 17.53 18.98 -32.39
CA SER A 303 16.97 20.34 -32.35
C SER A 303 15.72 20.47 -33.20
N ASP A 304 15.73 19.88 -34.41
CA ASP A 304 14.62 19.93 -35.35
C ASP A 304 13.38 19.21 -34.82
N PHE A 305 13.58 18.04 -34.20
CA PHE A 305 12.49 17.31 -33.58
C PHE A 305 11.91 18.07 -32.37
N SER A 306 12.77 18.69 -31.55
CA SER A 306 12.34 19.56 -30.44
C SER A 306 11.51 20.76 -30.92
N GLN A 307 11.90 21.40 -32.05
CA GLN A 307 11.12 22.48 -32.66
C GLN A 307 9.77 21.97 -33.19
N THR A 308 9.74 20.80 -33.83
CA THR A 308 8.48 20.21 -34.28
C THR A 308 7.54 19.92 -33.13
N LEU A 309 8.05 19.39 -31.99
CA LEU A 309 7.24 19.19 -30.77
C LEU A 309 6.66 20.50 -30.28
N SER A 310 7.44 21.57 -30.23
CA SER A 310 6.96 22.88 -29.77
C SER A 310 5.84 23.46 -30.66
N GLN A 311 5.85 23.20 -31.96
CA GLN A 311 4.78 23.63 -32.88
C GLN A 311 3.44 22.96 -32.61
N ILE A 312 3.45 21.75 -32.08
CA ILE A 312 2.22 21.01 -31.64
C ILE A 312 1.88 21.23 -30.16
N GLY A 313 2.55 22.18 -29.48
CA GLY A 313 2.30 22.50 -28.08
C GLY A 313 2.91 21.50 -27.09
N ALA A 314 3.79 20.58 -27.55
CA ALA A 314 4.55 19.65 -26.72
C ALA A 314 5.96 20.23 -26.51
N GLU A 315 6.37 20.39 -25.24
CA GLU A 315 7.69 20.88 -24.88
C GLU A 315 8.57 19.73 -24.44
N TYR A 316 9.73 19.55 -25.12
CA TYR A 316 10.72 18.57 -24.68
C TYR A 316 11.53 19.13 -23.50
N LYS A 317 11.69 18.29 -22.45
CA LYS A 317 12.56 18.56 -21.32
C LYS A 317 13.53 17.40 -21.10
N SER A 318 14.80 17.74 -20.89
CA SER A 318 15.85 16.77 -20.55
C SER A 318 15.95 16.46 -19.06
N ILE A 319 15.39 17.32 -18.22
CA ILE A 319 15.28 17.15 -16.77
C ILE A 319 13.87 17.56 -16.36
N SER A 320 13.26 16.80 -15.47
CA SER A 320 11.90 17.07 -15.02
C SER A 320 11.82 18.30 -14.11
N VAL A 321 10.63 18.91 -14.04
CA VAL A 321 10.27 19.67 -12.85
C VAL A 321 10.17 18.71 -11.65
N PRO A 322 10.26 19.18 -10.40
CA PRO A 322 10.12 18.32 -9.23
C PRO A 322 8.83 17.50 -9.32
N THR A 323 8.95 16.19 -9.25
CA THR A 323 7.82 15.26 -9.31
C THR A 323 8.06 14.02 -8.44
N LYS A 324 7.08 13.14 -8.37
CA LYS A 324 7.08 11.93 -7.55
C LYS A 324 6.74 10.70 -8.38
N MET A 325 7.39 9.58 -8.05
CA MET A 325 7.18 8.28 -8.68
C MET A 325 7.14 7.19 -7.63
N ILE A 326 6.22 6.24 -7.76
CA ILE A 326 6.14 5.06 -6.91
C ILE A 326 6.29 3.82 -7.77
N VAL A 327 7.03 2.85 -7.27
CA VAL A 327 7.26 1.55 -7.91
C VAL A 327 6.96 0.43 -6.94
N TYR A 328 6.17 -0.52 -7.38
CA TYR A 328 5.95 -1.82 -6.73
C TYR A 328 6.33 -2.93 -7.70
N SER A 329 7.11 -3.89 -7.23
CA SER A 329 7.57 -5.04 -8.03
C SER A 329 6.62 -6.24 -7.91
N ASP A 330 5.33 -5.94 -7.84
CA ASP A 330 4.23 -6.89 -7.87
C ASP A 330 3.06 -6.26 -8.62
N GLY A 331 2.79 -6.77 -9.81
CA GLY A 331 1.71 -6.28 -10.66
C GLY A 331 0.32 -6.67 -10.17
N ASP A 332 0.22 -7.74 -9.38
CA ASP A 332 -1.04 -8.23 -8.82
C ASP A 332 -1.52 -7.40 -7.62
N LEU A 333 -0.65 -6.59 -7.02
CA LEU A 333 -0.93 -5.77 -5.85
C LEU A 333 -2.18 -4.87 -6.01
N ILE A 334 -2.44 -4.38 -7.22
CA ILE A 334 -3.59 -3.52 -7.57
C ILE A 334 -4.77 -4.32 -8.13
N GLY A 335 -4.56 -5.62 -8.39
CA GLY A 335 -5.54 -6.49 -9.01
C GLY A 335 -6.55 -7.05 -8.01
N ASN A 336 -7.82 -7.01 -8.36
CA ASN A 336 -8.82 -7.80 -7.63
C ASN A 336 -9.08 -9.14 -8.32
N ALA A 337 -9.26 -10.19 -7.53
CA ALA A 337 -9.69 -11.47 -8.04
C ALA A 337 -11.08 -11.36 -8.71
N VAL A 338 -11.31 -12.16 -9.72
CA VAL A 338 -12.58 -12.20 -10.44
C VAL A 338 -13.20 -13.59 -10.28
N SER A 339 -14.45 -13.64 -9.83
CA SER A 339 -15.17 -14.88 -9.69
C SER A 339 -15.47 -15.52 -11.06
N PRO A 340 -15.78 -16.83 -11.14
CA PRO A 340 -16.19 -17.48 -12.38
C PRO A 340 -17.45 -16.86 -13.02
N ARG A 341 -18.23 -16.11 -12.25
CA ARG A 341 -19.41 -15.37 -12.72
C ARG A 341 -19.06 -13.97 -13.27
N GLY A 342 -17.78 -13.60 -13.27
CA GLY A 342 -17.33 -12.29 -13.71
C GLY A 342 -17.51 -11.18 -12.66
N GLU A 343 -17.72 -11.50 -11.39
CA GLU A 343 -17.86 -10.51 -10.31
C GLU A 343 -16.49 -10.21 -9.69
N PRO A 344 -16.11 -8.93 -9.55
CA PRO A 344 -14.87 -8.56 -8.92
C PRO A 344 -14.97 -8.73 -7.39
N ALA A 345 -14.02 -9.44 -6.81
CA ALA A 345 -13.85 -9.51 -5.37
C ALA A 345 -13.26 -8.19 -4.81
N PRO A 346 -13.36 -7.93 -3.51
CA PRO A 346 -12.65 -6.81 -2.90
C PRO A 346 -11.13 -6.88 -3.15
N LEU A 347 -10.49 -5.73 -3.39
CA LEU A 347 -9.04 -5.66 -3.53
C LEU A 347 -8.34 -6.14 -2.25
N GLY A 348 -7.32 -6.98 -2.42
CA GLY A 348 -6.63 -7.68 -1.33
C GLY A 348 -7.27 -9.02 -0.95
N TYR A 349 -8.29 -9.49 -1.68
CA TYR A 349 -8.83 -10.82 -1.46
C TYR A 349 -7.86 -11.90 -1.98
N ASN A 350 -7.29 -12.66 -1.05
CA ASN A 350 -6.46 -13.82 -1.37
C ASN A 350 -7.38 -15.04 -1.57
N ILE A 351 -7.44 -15.52 -2.81
CA ILE A 351 -8.33 -16.63 -3.21
C ILE A 351 -7.89 -17.97 -2.59
N TYR A 352 -6.62 -18.11 -2.25
CA TYR A 352 -6.05 -19.37 -1.71
C TYR A 352 -6.37 -19.52 -0.22
N GLU A 353 -6.35 -18.41 0.53
CA GLU A 353 -6.70 -18.39 1.96
C GLU A 353 -8.16 -18.01 2.21
N GLN A 354 -8.88 -17.57 1.16
CA GLN A 354 -10.26 -17.06 1.25
C GLN A 354 -10.37 -15.91 2.26
N ARG A 355 -9.36 -15.05 2.30
CA ARG A 355 -9.21 -13.97 3.26
C ARG A 355 -8.96 -12.64 2.55
N ILE A 356 -9.47 -11.54 3.11
CA ILE A 356 -9.19 -10.19 2.63
C ILE A 356 -8.03 -9.59 3.45
N TYR A 357 -7.07 -8.99 2.76
CA TYR A 357 -6.00 -8.15 3.29
C TYR A 357 -6.28 -6.68 2.95
N PRO A 358 -6.97 -5.93 3.82
CA PRO A 358 -7.43 -4.57 3.51
C PRO A 358 -6.27 -3.61 3.23
N SER A 359 -5.10 -3.90 3.78
CA SER A 359 -3.89 -3.08 3.61
C SER A 359 -3.42 -3.00 2.17
N ASN A 360 -3.71 -3.99 1.31
CA ASN A 360 -3.42 -3.91 -0.12
C ASN A 360 -4.13 -2.72 -0.76
N LYS A 361 -5.45 -2.60 -0.52
CA LYS A 361 -6.25 -1.49 -1.03
C LYS A 361 -5.81 -0.15 -0.44
N ASN A 362 -5.60 -0.12 0.87
CA ASN A 362 -5.19 1.10 1.57
C ASN A 362 -3.82 1.59 1.11
N LEU A 363 -2.88 0.68 0.79
CA LEU A 363 -1.57 1.03 0.26
C LEU A 363 -1.70 1.82 -1.06
N ILE A 364 -2.50 1.33 -1.99
CA ILE A 364 -2.69 2.00 -3.29
C ILE A 364 -3.42 3.32 -3.14
N LEU A 365 -4.47 3.38 -2.31
CA LEU A 365 -5.19 4.63 -2.04
C LEU A 365 -4.28 5.66 -1.39
N ASN A 366 -3.48 5.28 -0.39
CA ASN A 366 -2.51 6.15 0.26
C ASN A 366 -1.43 6.62 -0.71
N SER A 367 -0.99 5.75 -1.64
CA SER A 367 -0.01 6.09 -2.67
C SER A 367 -0.54 7.18 -3.60
N ILE A 368 -1.78 7.05 -4.06
CA ILE A 368 -2.46 8.05 -4.88
C ILE A 368 -2.61 9.36 -4.10
N GLU A 369 -3.06 9.30 -2.85
CA GLU A 369 -3.22 10.49 -2.01
C GLU A 369 -1.89 11.20 -1.75
N TYR A 370 -0.82 10.46 -1.46
CA TYR A 370 0.51 11.03 -1.23
C TYR A 370 1.09 11.72 -2.48
N LEU A 371 0.89 11.12 -3.64
CA LEU A 371 1.32 11.74 -4.88
C LEU A 371 0.62 13.08 -5.15
N LEU A 372 -0.63 13.21 -4.74
CA LEU A 372 -1.45 14.40 -4.93
C LEU A 372 -1.39 15.40 -3.77
N ASP A 373 -0.75 15.02 -2.66
CA ASP A 373 -0.68 15.86 -1.46
C ASP A 373 0.36 16.97 -1.64
N GLU A 374 -0.13 18.15 -2.02
CA GLU A 374 0.67 19.39 -2.13
C GLU A 374 0.81 20.12 -0.79
N HIS A 375 -0.03 19.78 0.19
CA HIS A 375 -0.12 20.49 1.47
C HIS A 375 0.41 19.69 2.66
N HIS A 376 1.09 18.56 2.41
CA HIS A 376 1.67 17.69 3.44
C HIS A 376 0.64 17.18 4.47
N MET A 377 -0.64 17.10 4.07
CA MET A 377 -1.70 16.62 4.94
C MET A 377 -1.50 15.15 5.34
N MET A 378 -0.86 14.36 4.47
CA MET A 378 -0.52 12.96 4.73
C MET A 378 0.41 12.80 5.94
N GLU A 379 1.20 13.82 6.31
CA GLU A 379 2.08 13.76 7.50
C GLU A 379 1.28 13.60 8.80
N ALA A 380 0.01 14.04 8.83
CA ALA A 380 -0.87 13.83 9.98
C ALA A 380 -1.14 12.34 10.28
N ARG A 381 -0.91 11.43 9.31
CA ARG A 381 -1.01 9.98 9.52
C ARG A 381 0.08 9.43 10.44
N ASN A 382 1.20 10.13 10.57
CA ASN A 382 2.33 9.67 11.40
C ASN A 382 2.12 9.93 12.91
N LYS A 383 0.99 10.49 13.29
CA LYS A 383 0.66 10.75 14.70
C LYS A 383 0.20 9.46 15.39
N ASP A 384 0.95 9.02 16.38
CA ASP A 384 0.56 7.92 17.25
C ASP A 384 -0.17 8.45 18.49
N ILE A 385 -1.46 8.22 18.57
CA ILE A 385 -2.27 8.54 19.75
C ILE A 385 -2.56 7.24 20.49
N LYS A 386 -1.99 7.10 21.70
CA LYS A 386 -2.33 5.98 22.58
C LYS A 386 -3.44 6.38 23.53
N LEU A 387 -4.64 5.88 23.29
CA LEU A 387 -5.73 5.99 24.26
C LEU A 387 -5.37 5.14 25.47
N ARG A 388 -5.31 5.78 26.63
CA ARG A 388 -5.17 5.07 27.91
C ARG A 388 -6.54 4.61 28.37
N LEU A 389 -7.01 3.53 27.81
CA LEU A 389 -8.25 2.90 28.23
C LEU A 389 -8.09 2.36 29.67
N LEU A 390 -9.16 2.44 30.44
CA LEU A 390 -9.18 1.87 31.78
C LEU A 390 -9.15 0.34 31.68
N ASP A 391 -8.25 -0.28 32.42
CA ASP A 391 -8.18 -1.73 32.53
C ASP A 391 -9.46 -2.23 33.23
N GLU A 392 -10.38 -2.80 32.44
CA GLU A 392 -11.66 -3.29 32.94
C GLU A 392 -11.52 -4.37 34.04
N ALA A 393 -10.50 -5.21 33.96
CA ALA A 393 -10.25 -6.25 34.94
C ALA A 393 -9.85 -5.63 36.31
N LYS A 394 -8.94 -4.65 36.28
CA LYS A 394 -8.58 -3.87 37.48
C LYS A 394 -9.74 -3.02 37.97
N LEU A 395 -10.50 -2.42 37.04
CA LEU A 395 -11.66 -1.61 37.41
C LEU A 395 -12.69 -2.46 38.17
N LYS A 396 -13.02 -3.66 37.65
CA LYS A 396 -13.96 -4.59 38.31
C LYS A 396 -13.46 -5.04 39.68
N SER A 397 -12.18 -5.34 39.82
CA SER A 397 -11.60 -5.80 41.10
C SER A 397 -11.47 -4.69 42.17
N THR A 398 -11.20 -3.45 41.73
CA THR A 398 -10.95 -2.32 42.66
C THR A 398 -12.13 -1.37 42.81
N LYS A 399 -13.21 -1.54 42.03
CA LYS A 399 -14.39 -0.66 41.99
C LYS A 399 -14.97 -0.38 43.38
N SER A 400 -15.18 -1.42 44.16
CA SER A 400 -15.73 -1.31 45.51
C SER A 400 -14.81 -0.51 46.43
N GLY A 401 -13.50 -0.73 46.36
CA GLY A 401 -12.51 0.03 47.15
C GLY A 401 -12.54 1.53 46.84
N TRP A 402 -12.57 1.89 45.52
CA TRP A 402 -12.67 3.28 45.13
C TRP A 402 -14.00 3.95 45.48
N GLN A 403 -15.10 3.18 45.46
CA GLN A 403 -16.40 3.69 45.90
C GLN A 403 -16.38 4.03 47.41
N TRP A 404 -15.83 3.14 48.23
CA TRP A 404 -15.66 3.39 49.66
C TRP A 404 -14.70 4.53 49.97
N PHE A 405 -13.60 4.61 49.25
CA PHE A 405 -12.66 5.72 49.39
C PHE A 405 -13.31 7.07 49.12
N ASN A 406 -14.04 7.21 47.99
CA ASN A 406 -14.73 8.45 47.63
C ASN A 406 -15.86 8.82 48.59
N LEU A 407 -16.49 7.84 49.26
CA LEU A 407 -17.55 8.09 50.27
C LEU A 407 -16.97 8.51 51.60
N ILE A 408 -15.94 7.80 52.08
CA ILE A 408 -15.37 8.00 53.42
C ILE A 408 -14.45 9.22 53.48
N THR A 409 -13.65 9.46 52.44
CA THR A 409 -12.62 10.52 52.46
C THR A 409 -13.20 11.93 52.71
N PRO A 410 -14.28 12.38 52.04
CA PRO A 410 -14.86 13.69 52.31
C PRO A 410 -15.38 13.82 53.74
N ALA A 411 -16.06 12.77 54.27
CA ALA A 411 -16.56 12.73 55.63
C ALA A 411 -15.42 12.79 56.66
N ALA A 412 -14.35 12.04 56.44
CA ALA A 412 -13.15 12.04 57.29
C ALA A 412 -12.45 13.42 57.30
N ILE A 413 -12.34 14.07 56.13
CA ILE A 413 -11.78 15.44 56.02
C ILE A 413 -12.63 16.43 56.78
N CYS A 414 -13.96 16.40 56.66
CA CYS A 414 -14.86 17.28 57.39
C CYS A 414 -14.73 17.09 58.89
N LEU A 415 -14.64 15.84 59.36
CA LEU A 415 -14.47 15.50 60.76
C LEU A 415 -13.12 15.99 61.31
N LEU A 416 -12.06 15.84 60.52
CA LEU A 416 -10.71 16.31 60.87
C LEU A 416 -10.67 17.84 60.98
N ILE A 417 -11.30 18.55 60.06
CA ILE A 417 -11.45 20.00 60.13
C ILE A 417 -12.24 20.44 61.35
N ALA A 418 -13.34 19.77 61.64
CA ALA A 418 -14.14 20.06 62.81
C ALA A 418 -13.37 19.85 64.12
N LEU A 419 -12.58 18.76 64.23
CA LEU A 419 -11.72 18.46 65.38
C LEU A 419 -10.59 19.52 65.52
N LEU A 420 -9.93 19.86 64.43
CA LEU A 420 -8.88 20.90 64.43
C LEU A 420 -9.47 22.27 64.82
N PHE A 421 -10.62 22.63 64.30
CA PHE A 421 -11.30 23.85 64.65
C PHE A 421 -11.74 23.88 66.13
N GLY A 422 -12.30 22.74 66.64
CA GLY A 422 -12.65 22.57 68.03
C GLY A 422 -11.46 22.69 68.99
N TYR A 423 -10.32 22.04 68.61
CA TYR A 423 -9.06 22.15 69.33
C TYR A 423 -8.51 23.59 69.34
N TRP A 424 -8.51 24.26 68.21
CA TRP A 424 -8.06 25.64 68.06
C TRP A 424 -8.91 26.62 68.88
N ARG A 425 -10.23 26.42 68.84
CA ARG A 425 -11.19 27.22 69.61
C ARG A 425 -11.00 26.99 71.10
N LYS A 426 -10.82 25.75 71.57
CA LYS A 426 -10.55 25.42 72.97
C LYS A 426 -9.25 26.06 73.46
N ARG A 427 -8.18 26.02 72.64
CA ARG A 427 -6.88 26.63 72.99
C ARG A 427 -6.96 28.14 73.06
N LYS A 428 -7.77 28.78 72.22
CA LYS A 428 -7.89 30.26 72.13
C LYS A 428 -8.78 30.85 73.21
N TYR A 429 -9.78 30.10 73.63
CA TYR A 429 -10.83 30.65 74.57
C TYR A 429 -10.97 29.90 75.91
N ALA A 430 -10.31 28.81 76.17
CA ALA A 430 -10.40 28.06 77.40
C ALA A 430 -9.18 28.25 78.34
N PHE A 431 -8.23 29.07 77.98
CA PHE A 431 -7.09 29.48 78.79
C PHE A 431 -7.07 31.03 79.03
N GLN A 432 -8.28 31.60 79.25
CA GLN A 432 -8.41 32.91 79.87
C GLN A 432 -9.00 32.71 81.24
#